data_61ca3649f6f9d559ba22b3e8276af9fa
#
_entry.id   61ca3649f6f9d559ba22b3e8276af9fa
#
_cell.length_a   1.000
_cell.length_b   1.000
_cell.length_c   1.000
_cell.angle_alpha   90.00
_cell.angle_beta   90.00
_cell.angle_gamma   90.00
#
_symmetry.space_group_name_H-M   'P 1'
#
loop_
_entity.id
_entity.type
_entity.pdbx_description
1 polymer ?
#
loop_
_entity_poly.entity_id
_entity_poly.type
_entity_poly.pdbx_seq_one_letter_code
_entity_poly.pdbx_strand_id
1 'polypeptide(L)'
;EYSVKRQWRGGMAAFLTFIMLISGCSAAPAGSGAESRTVAPANSTHYEPPAFRNAEFHPDAAVSGSGAEIDLSAVSQGYVAVRAQSDKRLKCQVVYGDVKYNYDLPGDGTPVVYPLQSGNGQYNVRVMQNTTENKYMELFSAQAGVVQDSEFEPFLRPSQRVAYSVDSACVLLASDISAQAADAAEVVSSVYEYIQGNVDYDYDKAQNIVDNNVTGYLPDPDETLSTKKGICYDYAALAAAMLRSQGIPTKLITGYVSSGGSELYHAWNMIWLEESGWITVEIRAPR
;
A
#
# COMPACT_ATOMS: atom_id res chain seq x y z
N GLU A 1 -1.23 -1.36 -6.03
CA GLU A 1 -1.43 -2.80 -5.76
C GLU A 1 -1.16 -3.61 -7.03
N TYR A 2 0.10 -3.78 -7.38
CA TYR A 2 0.51 -4.48 -8.58
C TYR A 2 0.74 -5.97 -8.27
N SER A 3 0.05 -6.87 -9.00
CA SER A 3 0.43 -8.29 -9.07
C SER A 3 1.25 -8.49 -10.35
N VAL A 4 2.54 -8.68 -10.21
CA VAL A 4 3.44 -8.87 -11.37
C VAL A 4 3.58 -10.36 -11.64
N LYS A 5 2.89 -10.85 -12.67
CA LYS A 5 3.26 -12.12 -13.31
C LYS A 5 4.39 -11.83 -14.29
N ARG A 6 5.62 -12.16 -13.92
CA ARG A 6 6.80 -11.92 -14.74
C ARG A 6 6.98 -13.00 -15.79
N GLN A 7 6.81 -12.65 -17.08
CA GLN A 7 7.51 -13.35 -18.16
C GLN A 7 8.89 -12.69 -18.33
N TRP A 8 9.95 -13.36 -17.95
CA TRP A 8 11.32 -12.91 -18.15
C TRP A 8 11.90 -13.45 -19.46
N ARG A 9 12.23 -12.52 -20.36
CA ARG A 9 13.31 -12.69 -21.34
C ARG A 9 14.44 -11.74 -20.93
N GLY A 10 15.65 -12.30 -20.82
CA GLY A 10 16.83 -11.78 -20.18
C GLY A 10 17.20 -10.31 -20.41
N GLY A 11 17.68 -9.70 -19.34
CA GLY A 11 18.36 -8.42 -19.32
C GLY A 11 18.86 -8.16 -17.91
N MET A 12 20.19 -8.20 -17.72
CA MET A 12 20.87 -7.91 -16.45
C MET A 12 20.60 -6.45 -16.05
N ALA A 13 19.98 -6.22 -14.92
CA ALA A 13 19.94 -4.93 -14.26
C ALA A 13 20.74 -5.01 -12.96
N ALA A 14 21.71 -4.13 -12.85
CA ALA A 14 22.65 -4.03 -11.74
C ALA A 14 21.93 -3.65 -10.44
N PHE A 15 22.16 -4.42 -9.39
CA PHE A 15 21.79 -4.07 -8.02
C PHE A 15 22.82 -3.09 -7.48
N LEU A 16 22.41 -1.85 -7.23
CA LEU A 16 23.16 -0.91 -6.41
C LEU A 16 22.78 -1.15 -4.94
N THR A 17 23.67 -1.86 -4.25
CA THR A 17 23.63 -2.00 -2.79
C THR A 17 24.28 -0.75 -2.19
N PHE A 18 23.51 0.09 -1.53
CA PHE A 18 24.05 1.22 -0.78
C PHE A 18 24.49 0.70 0.60
N ILE A 19 25.80 0.51 0.75
CA ILE A 19 26.43 0.19 2.03
C ILE A 19 26.85 1.52 2.65
N MET A 20 26.22 1.95 3.75
CA MET A 20 26.77 3.00 4.62
C MET A 20 27.94 2.42 5.41
N LEU A 21 29.13 2.87 5.05
CA LEU A 21 30.35 2.68 5.86
C LEU A 21 30.43 3.82 6.88
N ILE A 22 30.27 3.48 8.14
CA ILE A 22 30.60 4.36 9.26
C ILE A 22 32.12 4.24 9.46
N SER A 23 32.89 5.27 9.14
CA SER A 23 34.31 5.35 9.45
C SER A 23 34.49 6.19 10.71
N GLY A 24 35.20 5.57 11.63
CA GLY A 24 35.45 6.05 12.97
C GLY A 24 36.37 7.27 13.10
N CYS A 25 36.29 7.84 14.27
CA CYS A 25 37.06 8.96 14.80
C CYS A 25 38.57 8.78 14.71
N SER A 26 39.23 9.86 14.34
CA SER A 26 40.62 10.11 14.75
C SER A 26 40.74 11.54 15.30
N ALA A 27 41.25 11.65 16.52
CA ALA A 27 41.47 12.92 17.23
C ALA A 27 42.83 13.50 16.97
N ALA A 28 42.95 14.84 16.93
CA ALA A 28 43.91 15.76 17.57
C ALA A 28 44.23 16.99 16.70
N PRO A 29 44.87 18.06 17.23
CA PRO A 29 44.70 18.75 18.51
C PRO A 29 44.38 20.27 18.36
N ALA A 30 44.24 20.92 19.52
CA ALA A 30 43.84 22.29 19.78
C ALA A 30 44.61 23.40 19.03
N GLY A 31 43.83 24.38 18.55
CA GLY A 31 44.28 25.71 18.18
C GLY A 31 43.23 26.74 18.59
N SER A 32 43.61 27.64 19.48
CA SER A 32 42.81 28.70 20.07
C SER A 32 42.40 29.76 19.05
N GLY A 33 41.11 30.08 19.01
CA GLY A 33 40.55 31.19 18.26
C GLY A 33 39.03 31.27 18.54
N ALA A 34 38.67 32.02 19.59
CA ALA A 34 37.26 32.23 19.91
C ALA A 34 36.68 33.27 18.95
N GLU A 35 36.09 32.81 17.84
CA GLU A 35 35.05 33.56 17.14
C GLU A 35 33.71 33.00 17.55
N SER A 36 32.96 33.84 18.30
CA SER A 36 31.58 33.60 18.65
C SER A 36 30.74 33.61 17.35
N ARG A 37 30.59 32.46 16.71
CA ARG A 37 29.55 32.24 15.71
C ARG A 37 28.24 32.12 16.47
N THR A 38 27.45 33.17 16.44
CA THR A 38 26.02 33.09 16.69
C THR A 38 25.45 32.08 15.71
N VAL A 39 25.24 30.85 16.18
CA VAL A 39 24.43 29.85 15.46
C VAL A 39 23.01 30.44 15.43
N ALA A 40 22.58 30.86 14.23
CA ALA A 40 21.16 31.14 14.02
C ALA A 40 20.36 29.90 14.46
N PRO A 41 19.22 30.06 15.13
CA PRO A 41 18.41 28.92 15.46
C PRO A 41 18.10 28.19 14.15
N ALA A 42 18.48 26.92 14.05
CA ALA A 42 18.04 26.06 12.98
C ALA A 42 16.50 26.10 13.01
N ASN A 43 15.88 26.60 11.96
CA ASN A 43 14.47 26.36 11.74
C ASN A 43 14.32 24.84 11.68
N SER A 44 13.88 24.24 12.77
CA SER A 44 13.46 22.84 12.75
C SER A 44 12.20 22.78 11.90
N THR A 45 12.38 22.49 10.62
CA THR A 45 11.25 22.15 9.75
C THR A 45 10.75 20.78 10.24
N HIS A 46 9.56 20.75 10.82
CA HIS A 46 8.89 19.50 11.10
C HIS A 46 8.08 19.10 9.87
N TYR A 47 7.95 17.80 9.63
CA TYR A 47 7.08 17.28 8.61
C TYR A 47 5.62 17.60 8.96
N GLU A 48 4.93 18.28 8.06
CA GLU A 48 3.51 18.57 8.19
C GLU A 48 2.73 17.69 7.19
N PRO A 49 2.04 16.65 7.66
CA PRO A 49 1.25 15.80 6.77
C PRO A 49 0.09 16.60 6.17
N PRO A 50 -0.23 16.38 4.89
CA PRO A 50 -1.43 16.97 4.27
C PRO A 50 -2.69 16.40 4.92
N ALA A 51 -3.85 17.03 4.62
CA ALA A 51 -5.14 16.54 5.10
C ALA A 51 -5.35 15.07 4.74
N PHE A 52 -5.91 14.30 5.70
CA PHE A 52 -6.21 12.88 5.52
C PHE A 52 -7.12 12.68 4.30
N ARG A 53 -6.78 11.73 3.45
CA ARG A 53 -7.53 11.39 2.24
C ARG A 53 -8.34 10.13 2.46
N ASN A 54 -9.63 10.32 2.68
CA ASN A 54 -10.57 9.20 2.82
C ASN A 54 -10.98 8.61 1.45
N ALA A 55 -11.66 7.47 1.48
CA ALA A 55 -12.32 6.87 0.34
C ALA A 55 -13.69 6.35 0.79
N GLU A 56 -14.76 6.80 0.14
CA GLU A 56 -16.14 6.57 0.55
C GLU A 56 -16.98 6.08 -0.61
N PHE A 57 -18.10 5.42 -0.29
CA PHE A 57 -19.13 5.06 -1.24
C PHE A 57 -20.27 6.08 -1.18
N HIS A 58 -20.65 6.62 -2.33
CA HIS A 58 -21.72 7.60 -2.46
C HIS A 58 -22.95 6.98 -3.12
N PRO A 59 -23.96 6.55 -2.35
CA PRO A 59 -25.12 5.82 -2.89
C PRO A 59 -25.87 6.61 -3.97
N ASP A 60 -25.99 7.92 -3.78
CA ASP A 60 -26.73 8.79 -4.69
C ASP A 60 -26.04 8.99 -6.06
N ALA A 61 -24.74 8.69 -6.14
CA ALA A 61 -23.94 8.79 -7.34
C ALA A 61 -23.71 7.42 -8.01
N ALA A 62 -24.10 6.33 -7.35
CA ALA A 62 -23.86 4.98 -7.84
C ALA A 62 -24.83 4.59 -8.96
N VAL A 63 -24.30 3.89 -9.97
CA VAL A 63 -25.11 3.19 -10.94
C VAL A 63 -25.44 1.79 -10.46
N SER A 64 -26.68 1.35 -10.64
CA SER A 64 -27.19 0.11 -10.05
C SER A 64 -27.69 -0.86 -11.11
N GLY A 65 -27.52 -2.16 -10.87
CA GLY A 65 -28.07 -3.22 -11.70
C GLY A 65 -27.81 -4.62 -11.11
N SER A 66 -28.76 -5.52 -11.25
CA SER A 66 -28.63 -6.92 -10.84
C SER A 66 -28.20 -7.15 -9.39
N GLY A 67 -28.61 -6.28 -8.45
CA GLY A 67 -28.22 -6.35 -7.03
C GLY A 67 -26.81 -5.83 -6.73
N ALA A 68 -26.18 -5.14 -7.68
CA ALA A 68 -24.89 -4.50 -7.53
C ALA A 68 -25.01 -2.99 -7.76
N GLU A 69 -24.15 -2.24 -7.09
CA GLU A 69 -24.01 -0.78 -7.22
C GLU A 69 -22.54 -0.41 -7.39
N ILE A 70 -22.25 0.42 -8.38
CA ILE A 70 -20.90 0.89 -8.70
C ILE A 70 -20.90 2.41 -8.63
N ASP A 71 -20.15 2.96 -7.67
CA ASP A 71 -19.91 4.39 -7.53
C ASP A 71 -18.64 4.78 -8.29
N LEU A 72 -18.82 5.62 -9.33
CA LEU A 72 -17.76 6.16 -10.18
C LEU A 72 -17.49 7.65 -9.89
N SER A 73 -18.11 8.24 -8.87
CA SER A 73 -18.03 9.69 -8.61
C SER A 73 -16.63 10.16 -8.20
N ALA A 74 -15.80 9.24 -7.69
CA ALA A 74 -14.46 9.54 -7.17
C ALA A 74 -13.32 9.10 -8.09
N VAL A 75 -13.58 8.92 -9.39
CA VAL A 75 -12.54 8.45 -10.34
C VAL A 75 -11.36 9.42 -10.49
N SER A 76 -11.59 10.73 -10.34
CA SER A 76 -10.49 11.71 -10.33
C SER A 76 -9.62 11.59 -9.08
N GLN A 77 -10.18 11.07 -8.00
CA GLN A 77 -9.50 10.77 -6.75
C GLN A 77 -8.84 9.38 -6.75
N GLY A 78 -8.79 8.70 -7.89
CA GLY A 78 -8.05 7.47 -8.09
C GLY A 78 -8.72 6.20 -7.58
N TYR A 79 -10.03 6.20 -7.31
CA TYR A 79 -10.74 4.99 -6.86
C TYR A 79 -12.18 4.89 -7.38
N VAL A 80 -12.71 3.70 -7.24
CA VAL A 80 -14.14 3.39 -7.37
C VAL A 80 -14.60 2.63 -6.12
N ALA A 81 -15.88 2.75 -5.77
CA ALA A 81 -16.45 1.97 -4.69
C ALA A 81 -17.60 1.10 -5.21
N VAL A 82 -17.67 -0.13 -4.73
CA VAL A 82 -18.66 -1.12 -5.19
C VAL A 82 -19.27 -1.83 -4.00
N ARG A 83 -20.58 -2.02 -4.04
CA ARG A 83 -21.28 -2.94 -3.12
C ARG A 83 -22.24 -3.86 -3.89
N ALA A 84 -22.53 -5.01 -3.35
CA ALA A 84 -23.50 -5.92 -3.94
C ALA A 84 -24.14 -6.83 -2.89
N GLN A 85 -25.33 -7.33 -3.20
CA GLN A 85 -26.00 -8.35 -2.41
C GLN A 85 -26.14 -9.64 -3.21
N SER A 86 -25.62 -10.74 -2.67
CA SER A 86 -25.69 -12.07 -3.26
C SER A 86 -25.35 -13.14 -2.23
N ASP A 87 -26.02 -14.28 -2.30
CA ASP A 87 -25.68 -15.51 -1.58
C ASP A 87 -24.52 -16.28 -2.22
N LYS A 88 -24.08 -15.84 -3.41
CA LYS A 88 -22.97 -16.43 -4.15
C LYS A 88 -21.71 -15.59 -3.99
N ARG A 89 -20.58 -16.27 -4.10
CA ARG A 89 -19.27 -15.58 -4.07
C ARG A 89 -19.15 -14.57 -5.21
N LEU A 90 -18.79 -13.36 -4.88
CA LEU A 90 -18.61 -12.25 -5.82
C LEU A 90 -17.15 -11.85 -5.92
N LYS A 91 -16.82 -11.25 -7.06
CA LYS A 91 -15.55 -10.53 -7.29
C LYS A 91 -15.82 -9.19 -7.97
N CYS A 92 -15.01 -8.20 -7.63
CA CYS A 92 -14.88 -7.00 -8.43
C CYS A 92 -13.67 -7.14 -9.35
N GLN A 93 -13.87 -6.83 -10.63
CA GLN A 93 -12.79 -6.81 -11.60
C GLN A 93 -12.67 -5.39 -12.18
N VAL A 94 -11.54 -4.75 -11.91
CA VAL A 94 -11.18 -3.45 -12.48
C VAL A 94 -10.33 -3.71 -13.72
N VAL A 95 -10.82 -3.30 -14.89
CA VAL A 95 -10.21 -3.57 -16.21
C VAL A 95 -9.70 -2.27 -16.81
N TYR A 96 -8.45 -2.27 -17.28
CA TYR A 96 -7.82 -1.19 -18.03
C TYR A 96 -7.07 -1.78 -19.22
N GLY A 97 -7.60 -1.58 -20.43
CA GLY A 97 -7.09 -2.27 -21.62
C GLY A 97 -7.10 -3.79 -21.43
N ASP A 98 -5.94 -4.42 -21.58
CA ASP A 98 -5.78 -5.88 -21.37
C ASP A 98 -5.50 -6.25 -19.92
N VAL A 99 -5.26 -5.27 -19.03
CA VAL A 99 -4.94 -5.50 -17.63
C VAL A 99 -6.23 -5.69 -16.83
N LYS A 100 -6.27 -6.73 -15.99
CA LYS A 100 -7.42 -7.07 -15.13
C LYS A 100 -6.96 -7.25 -13.70
N TYR A 101 -7.45 -6.39 -12.83
CA TYR A 101 -7.26 -6.51 -11.38
C TYR A 101 -8.48 -7.20 -10.78
N ASN A 102 -8.26 -8.33 -10.11
CA ASN A 102 -9.32 -9.10 -9.46
C ASN A 102 -9.26 -8.91 -7.96
N TYR A 103 -10.39 -8.55 -7.39
CA TYR A 103 -10.60 -8.34 -5.96
C TYR A 103 -11.78 -9.18 -5.48
N ASP A 104 -11.80 -9.52 -4.20
CA ASP A 104 -12.99 -10.08 -3.60
C ASP A 104 -14.02 -8.98 -3.33
N LEU A 105 -15.31 -9.33 -3.40
CA LEU A 105 -16.42 -8.44 -3.10
C LEU A 105 -17.36 -9.16 -2.14
N PRO A 106 -17.62 -8.63 -0.93
CA PRO A 106 -18.63 -9.18 -0.04
C PRO A 106 -20.02 -9.17 -0.67
N GLY A 107 -20.80 -10.21 -0.37
CA GLY A 107 -22.18 -10.30 -0.85
C GLY A 107 -23.22 -9.78 0.14
N ASP A 108 -22.82 -9.10 1.18
CA ASP A 108 -23.66 -8.60 2.27
C ASP A 108 -24.08 -7.12 2.14
N GLY A 109 -23.69 -6.48 1.04
CA GLY A 109 -23.98 -5.07 0.78
C GLY A 109 -22.94 -4.10 1.36
N THR A 110 -21.90 -4.60 2.02
CA THR A 110 -20.79 -3.76 2.50
C THR A 110 -20.02 -3.14 1.33
N PRO A 111 -19.87 -1.81 1.26
CA PRO A 111 -19.08 -1.15 0.21
C PRO A 111 -17.60 -1.47 0.33
N VAL A 112 -16.95 -1.66 -0.80
CA VAL A 112 -15.49 -1.86 -0.89
C VAL A 112 -14.89 -0.90 -1.91
N VAL A 113 -13.75 -0.33 -1.56
CA VAL A 113 -13.00 0.61 -2.39
C VAL A 113 -11.90 -0.12 -3.17
N TYR A 114 -11.82 0.17 -4.47
CA TYR A 114 -10.84 -0.40 -5.38
C TYR A 114 -10.05 0.70 -6.10
N PRO A 115 -8.72 0.64 -6.10
CA PRO A 115 -7.87 1.67 -6.69
C PRO A 115 -7.85 1.60 -8.23
N LEU A 116 -7.79 2.77 -8.87
CA LEU A 116 -7.60 2.94 -10.33
C LEU A 116 -6.11 3.14 -10.64
N GLN A 117 -5.32 2.11 -10.47
CA GLN A 117 -3.86 2.18 -10.38
C GLN A 117 -3.11 2.16 -11.72
N SER A 118 -3.82 2.11 -12.85
CA SER A 118 -3.21 2.12 -14.20
C SER A 118 -3.14 3.52 -14.83
N GLY A 119 -3.43 4.57 -14.04
CA GLY A 119 -3.39 5.96 -14.51
C GLY A 119 -4.64 6.38 -15.29
N ASN A 120 -4.51 7.45 -16.10
CA ASN A 120 -5.62 8.00 -16.88
C ASN A 120 -6.01 7.10 -18.04
N GLY A 121 -7.30 7.04 -18.36
CA GLY A 121 -7.82 6.27 -19.50
C GLY A 121 -9.19 5.66 -19.25
N GLN A 122 -9.56 4.71 -20.10
CA GLN A 122 -10.86 4.03 -20.01
C GLN A 122 -10.76 2.82 -19.09
N TYR A 123 -11.63 2.79 -18.08
CA TYR A 123 -11.80 1.68 -17.19
C TYR A 123 -13.16 1.02 -17.34
N ASN A 124 -13.22 -0.29 -17.13
CA ASN A 124 -14.45 -1.04 -16.97
C ASN A 124 -14.44 -1.73 -15.61
N VAL A 125 -15.37 -1.36 -14.75
CA VAL A 125 -15.55 -1.97 -13.41
C VAL A 125 -16.67 -3.00 -13.52
N ARG A 126 -16.36 -4.26 -13.19
CA ARG A 126 -17.25 -5.39 -13.40
C ARG A 126 -17.48 -6.12 -12.09
N VAL A 127 -18.74 -6.37 -11.75
CA VAL A 127 -19.12 -7.29 -10.69
C VAL A 127 -19.31 -8.67 -11.30
N MET A 128 -18.54 -9.63 -10.81
CA MET A 128 -18.49 -10.99 -11.30
C MET A 128 -19.08 -11.94 -10.26
N GLN A 129 -20.04 -12.77 -10.65
CA GLN A 129 -20.67 -13.76 -9.78
C GLN A 129 -20.15 -15.16 -10.08
N ASN A 130 -19.82 -15.90 -9.03
CA ASN A 130 -19.43 -17.31 -9.16
C ASN A 130 -20.57 -18.16 -9.69
N THR A 131 -20.26 -19.04 -10.62
CA THR A 131 -21.19 -20.03 -11.19
C THR A 131 -20.90 -21.43 -10.72
N THR A 132 -19.70 -21.92 -10.99
CA THR A 132 -19.25 -23.26 -10.56
C THR A 132 -17.73 -23.23 -10.34
N GLU A 133 -17.25 -23.80 -9.25
CA GLU A 133 -15.81 -23.84 -8.92
C GLU A 133 -15.17 -22.44 -8.96
N ASN A 134 -14.22 -22.23 -9.87
CA ASN A 134 -13.54 -20.95 -10.09
C ASN A 134 -14.04 -20.19 -11.34
N LYS A 135 -15.22 -20.53 -11.86
CA LYS A 135 -15.83 -19.85 -13.01
C LYS A 135 -16.74 -18.74 -12.53
N TYR A 136 -16.67 -17.62 -13.23
CA TYR A 136 -17.45 -16.43 -12.92
C TYR A 136 -18.10 -15.91 -14.19
N MET A 137 -19.32 -15.39 -14.06
CA MET A 137 -20.03 -14.63 -15.09
C MET A 137 -20.16 -13.17 -14.65
N GLU A 138 -20.23 -12.28 -15.60
CA GLU A 138 -20.53 -10.87 -15.32
C GLU A 138 -21.98 -10.74 -14.86
N LEU A 139 -22.14 -10.08 -13.71
CA LEU A 139 -23.44 -9.77 -13.12
C LEU A 139 -23.89 -8.36 -13.52
N PHE A 140 -22.96 -7.41 -13.41
CA PHE A 140 -23.16 -5.99 -13.72
C PHE A 140 -21.82 -5.33 -14.04
N SER A 141 -21.84 -4.27 -14.85
CA SER A 141 -20.62 -3.47 -15.10
C SER A 141 -20.94 -2.01 -15.42
N ALA A 142 -19.94 -1.17 -15.16
CA ALA A 142 -19.97 0.25 -15.50
C ALA A 142 -18.60 0.71 -16.02
N GLN A 143 -18.61 1.67 -16.95
CA GLN A 143 -17.40 2.22 -17.58
C GLN A 143 -17.19 3.67 -17.16
N ALA A 144 -15.92 4.05 -17.00
CA ALA A 144 -15.53 5.43 -16.71
C ALA A 144 -14.32 5.85 -17.54
N GLY A 145 -14.37 7.05 -18.11
CA GLY A 145 -13.19 7.78 -18.55
C GLY A 145 -12.54 8.44 -17.33
N VAL A 146 -11.34 8.03 -16.99
CA VAL A 146 -10.64 8.47 -15.80
C VAL A 146 -9.59 9.52 -16.16
N VAL A 147 -9.65 10.67 -15.49
CA VAL A 147 -8.61 11.69 -15.44
C VAL A 147 -8.39 11.96 -13.93
N GLN A 148 -7.27 11.48 -13.43
CA GLN A 148 -6.93 11.62 -12.01
C GLN A 148 -6.39 13.02 -11.71
N ASP A 149 -6.69 13.56 -10.53
CA ASP A 149 -6.17 14.84 -10.06
C ASP A 149 -4.65 14.80 -9.92
N SER A 150 -4.10 13.62 -9.60
CA SER A 150 -2.68 13.30 -9.55
C SER A 150 -2.46 11.81 -9.81
N GLU A 151 -1.33 11.43 -10.40
CA GLU A 151 -0.93 10.02 -10.55
C GLU A 151 -0.76 9.28 -9.21
N PHE A 152 -0.67 10.02 -8.11
CA PHE A 152 -0.50 9.48 -6.76
C PHE A 152 -1.82 9.13 -6.07
N GLU A 153 -2.96 9.62 -6.56
CA GLU A 153 -4.26 9.47 -5.89
C GLU A 153 -4.59 8.03 -5.46
N PRO A 154 -4.40 6.99 -6.31
CA PRO A 154 -4.69 5.61 -5.92
C PRO A 154 -3.80 5.08 -4.78
N PHE A 155 -2.68 5.77 -4.49
CA PHE A 155 -1.64 5.35 -3.55
C PHE A 155 -1.59 6.21 -2.29
N LEU A 156 -2.61 7.06 -2.08
CA LEU A 156 -2.76 7.99 -0.96
C LEU A 156 -4.02 7.72 -0.12
N ARG A 157 -4.79 6.68 -0.49
CA ARG A 157 -6.09 6.38 0.12
C ARG A 157 -6.18 4.95 0.62
N PRO A 158 -7.11 4.65 1.55
CA PRO A 158 -7.44 3.27 1.88
C PRO A 158 -7.98 2.51 0.66
N SER A 159 -7.78 1.22 0.67
CA SER A 159 -8.27 0.28 -0.34
C SER A 159 -8.50 -1.08 0.29
N GLN A 160 -9.09 -2.04 -0.45
CA GLN A 160 -9.32 -3.38 0.09
C GLN A 160 -8.07 -4.04 0.69
N ARG A 161 -6.89 -3.80 0.09
CA ARG A 161 -5.63 -4.44 0.51
C ARG A 161 -4.80 -3.61 1.49
N VAL A 162 -5.18 -2.36 1.67
CA VAL A 162 -4.56 -1.42 2.61
C VAL A 162 -5.71 -0.73 3.33
N ALA A 163 -6.35 -1.47 4.24
CA ALA A 163 -7.54 -1.02 4.95
C ALA A 163 -7.15 -0.16 6.16
N TYR A 164 -7.68 1.04 6.24
CA TYR A 164 -7.55 1.92 7.40
C TYR A 164 -8.58 3.05 7.33
N SER A 165 -8.85 3.67 8.46
CA SER A 165 -9.66 4.88 8.60
C SER A 165 -8.89 5.95 9.38
N VAL A 166 -9.43 7.14 9.50
CA VAL A 166 -8.81 8.22 10.27
C VAL A 166 -8.62 7.85 11.75
N ASP A 167 -9.46 6.96 12.30
CA ASP A 167 -9.44 6.53 13.70
C ASP A 167 -8.64 5.23 13.90
N SER A 168 -8.06 4.64 12.85
CA SER A 168 -7.25 3.43 12.95
C SER A 168 -6.02 3.62 13.81
N ALA A 169 -5.69 2.62 14.64
CA ALA A 169 -4.54 2.69 15.55
C ALA A 169 -3.22 2.90 14.79
N CYS A 170 -3.07 2.29 13.63
CA CYS A 170 -1.90 2.49 12.77
C CYS A 170 -1.79 3.94 12.24
N VAL A 171 -2.91 4.62 12.00
CA VAL A 171 -2.93 6.03 11.56
C VAL A 171 -2.55 6.97 12.72
N LEU A 172 -3.08 6.74 13.91
CA LEU A 172 -2.73 7.52 15.10
C LEU A 172 -1.24 7.38 15.42
N LEU A 173 -0.72 6.17 15.39
CA LEU A 173 0.71 5.92 15.59
C LEU A 173 1.57 6.59 14.50
N ALA A 174 1.15 6.54 13.23
CA ALA A 174 1.86 7.21 12.15
C ALA A 174 1.91 8.72 12.35
N SER A 175 0.83 9.32 12.85
CA SER A 175 0.79 10.74 13.20
C SER A 175 1.80 11.10 14.30
N ASP A 176 1.88 10.27 15.36
CA ASP A 176 2.84 10.47 16.45
C ASP A 176 4.31 10.37 15.95
N ILE A 177 4.58 9.41 15.07
CA ILE A 177 5.90 9.25 14.43
C ILE A 177 6.22 10.48 13.56
N SER A 178 5.28 10.92 12.72
CA SER A 178 5.47 12.04 11.79
C SER A 178 5.71 13.35 12.51
N ALA A 179 5.08 13.56 13.67
CA ALA A 179 5.26 14.76 14.48
C ALA A 179 6.71 14.96 14.97
N GLN A 180 7.54 13.92 14.96
CA GLN A 180 8.95 13.97 15.36
C GLN A 180 9.90 14.04 14.17
N ALA A 181 9.40 13.83 12.96
CA ALA A 181 10.20 13.79 11.74
C ALA A 181 10.44 15.18 11.17
N ALA A 182 11.60 15.42 10.56
CA ALA A 182 11.92 16.67 9.88
C ALA A 182 11.34 16.72 8.45
N ASP A 183 11.26 15.57 7.78
CA ASP A 183 10.77 15.45 6.40
C ASP A 183 10.13 14.08 6.12
N ALA A 184 9.63 13.90 4.89
CA ALA A 184 8.98 12.67 4.47
C ALA A 184 9.93 11.45 4.49
N ALA A 185 11.22 11.63 4.23
CA ALA A 185 12.18 10.53 4.24
C ALA A 185 12.41 10.03 5.66
N GLU A 186 12.43 10.93 6.66
CA GLU A 186 12.53 10.57 8.06
C GLU A 186 11.24 9.91 8.56
N VAL A 187 10.06 10.33 8.09
CA VAL A 187 8.79 9.60 8.36
C VAL A 187 8.88 8.17 7.84
N VAL A 188 9.33 7.97 6.60
CA VAL A 188 9.51 6.64 6.01
C VAL A 188 10.45 5.80 6.85
N SER A 189 11.64 6.32 7.18
CA SER A 189 12.62 5.59 7.99
C SER A 189 12.05 5.18 9.34
N SER A 190 11.40 6.11 10.05
CA SER A 190 10.85 5.89 11.38
C SER A 190 9.71 4.87 11.38
N VAL A 191 8.83 4.89 10.36
CA VAL A 191 7.77 3.88 10.20
C VAL A 191 8.37 2.48 9.99
N TYR A 192 9.38 2.36 9.12
CA TYR A 192 10.03 1.08 8.86
C TYR A 192 10.81 0.56 10.07
N GLU A 193 11.54 1.42 10.76
CA GLU A 193 12.24 1.08 12.01
C GLU A 193 11.26 0.64 13.10
N TYR A 194 10.12 1.34 13.23
CA TYR A 194 9.09 0.94 14.17
C TYR A 194 8.56 -0.47 13.88
N ILE A 195 8.16 -0.74 12.63
CA ILE A 195 7.60 -2.05 12.26
C ILE A 195 8.65 -3.14 12.45
N GLN A 196 9.89 -2.93 11.99
CA GLN A 196 10.99 -3.89 12.13
C GLN A 196 11.33 -4.19 13.60
N GLY A 197 11.21 -3.20 14.48
CA GLY A 197 11.54 -3.35 15.90
C GLY A 197 10.40 -3.87 16.78
N ASN A 198 9.15 -3.82 16.31
CA ASN A 198 7.97 -4.12 17.11
C ASN A 198 7.05 -5.20 16.57
N VAL A 199 7.24 -5.65 15.33
CA VAL A 199 6.41 -6.70 14.72
C VAL A 199 7.27 -7.89 14.35
N ASP A 200 6.98 -9.04 14.96
CA ASP A 200 7.68 -10.31 14.70
C ASP A 200 7.09 -11.01 13.47
N TYR A 201 7.92 -11.80 12.77
CA TYR A 201 7.43 -12.59 11.65
C TYR A 201 6.62 -13.79 12.11
N ASP A 202 5.41 -13.93 11.59
CA ASP A 202 4.48 -15.01 11.92
C ASP A 202 4.71 -16.22 11.01
N TYR A 203 5.67 -17.07 11.38
CA TYR A 203 5.98 -18.29 10.64
C TYR A 203 4.82 -19.28 10.60
N ASP A 204 4.02 -19.36 11.68
CA ASP A 204 2.87 -20.26 11.76
C ASP A 204 1.77 -19.83 10.78
N LYS A 205 1.48 -18.53 10.72
CA LYS A 205 0.55 -17.95 9.74
C LYS A 205 1.03 -18.16 8.30
N ALA A 206 2.32 -17.91 8.05
CA ALA A 206 2.92 -18.10 6.73
C ALA A 206 2.79 -19.56 6.28
N GLN A 207 3.14 -20.51 7.15
CA GLN A 207 3.05 -21.95 6.87
C GLN A 207 1.59 -22.39 6.66
N ASN A 208 0.66 -21.90 7.49
CA ASN A 208 -0.77 -22.21 7.37
C ASN A 208 -1.34 -21.77 6.02
N ILE A 209 -0.96 -20.56 5.55
CA ILE A 209 -1.41 -20.04 4.24
C ILE A 209 -0.92 -20.94 3.10
N VAL A 210 0.32 -21.42 3.18
CA VAL A 210 0.91 -22.31 2.18
C VAL A 210 0.26 -23.69 2.22
N ASP A 211 0.19 -24.31 3.40
CA ASP A 211 -0.28 -25.70 3.57
C ASP A 211 -1.76 -25.88 3.24
N ASN A 212 -2.58 -24.88 3.59
CA ASN A 212 -4.00 -24.90 3.33
C ASN A 212 -4.40 -24.19 2.04
N ASN A 213 -3.43 -23.76 1.23
CA ASN A 213 -3.64 -23.04 -0.03
C ASN A 213 -4.67 -21.91 0.13
N VAL A 214 -4.51 -21.10 1.20
CA VAL A 214 -5.43 -20.02 1.53
C VAL A 214 -5.39 -18.97 0.42
N THR A 215 -6.53 -18.77 -0.22
CA THR A 215 -6.70 -17.75 -1.25
C THR A 215 -7.58 -16.62 -0.72
N GLY A 216 -7.27 -15.36 -1.13
CA GLY A 216 -8.10 -14.22 -0.72
C GLY A 216 -7.77 -13.69 0.67
N TYR A 217 -6.61 -14.06 1.25
CA TYR A 217 -6.14 -13.43 2.48
C TYR A 217 -5.99 -11.91 2.28
N LEU A 218 -6.60 -11.15 3.17
CA LEU A 218 -6.48 -9.69 3.23
C LEU A 218 -5.82 -9.30 4.54
N PRO A 219 -4.75 -8.50 4.51
CA PRO A 219 -4.10 -8.02 5.72
C PRO A 219 -4.96 -6.97 6.43
N ASP A 220 -4.90 -6.97 7.75
CA ASP A 220 -5.46 -5.93 8.61
C ASP A 220 -4.30 -5.20 9.32
N PRO A 221 -4.04 -3.92 9.00
CA PRO A 221 -2.98 -3.14 9.61
C PRO A 221 -3.11 -2.98 11.13
N ASP A 222 -4.32 -2.78 11.65
CA ASP A 222 -4.56 -2.61 13.09
C ASP A 222 -4.43 -3.94 13.85
N GLU A 223 -4.87 -5.06 13.25
CA GLU A 223 -4.61 -6.40 13.81
C GLU A 223 -3.11 -6.68 13.87
N THR A 224 -2.37 -6.40 12.78
CA THR A 224 -0.92 -6.57 12.75
C THR A 224 -0.22 -5.75 13.83
N LEU A 225 -0.64 -4.49 14.00
CA LEU A 225 -0.11 -3.61 15.04
C LEU A 225 -0.42 -4.13 16.45
N SER A 226 -1.65 -4.58 16.71
CA SER A 226 -2.10 -5.04 18.02
C SER A 226 -1.49 -6.38 18.43
N THR A 227 -1.39 -7.31 17.50
CA THR A 227 -0.81 -8.65 17.74
C THR A 227 0.71 -8.64 17.73
N LYS A 228 1.32 -7.61 17.14
CA LYS A 228 2.76 -7.51 16.90
C LYS A 228 3.33 -8.70 16.13
N LYS A 229 2.52 -9.27 15.24
CA LYS A 229 2.88 -10.40 14.38
C LYS A 229 2.30 -10.23 13.00
N GLY A 230 3.08 -10.63 11.98
CA GLY A 230 2.62 -10.59 10.61
C GLY A 230 3.55 -11.29 9.64
N ILE A 231 3.06 -11.54 8.43
CA ILE A 231 3.86 -12.00 7.31
C ILE A 231 4.28 -10.81 6.43
N CYS A 232 5.06 -11.03 5.39
CA CYS A 232 5.50 -9.96 4.48
C CYS A 232 4.35 -9.09 3.94
N TYR A 233 3.18 -9.68 3.72
CA TYR A 233 2.00 -8.96 3.24
C TYR A 233 1.40 -8.05 4.32
N ASP A 234 1.36 -8.51 5.58
CA ASP A 234 0.91 -7.70 6.71
C ASP A 234 1.84 -6.51 6.95
N TYR A 235 3.15 -6.74 6.89
CA TYR A 235 4.16 -5.69 7.01
C TYR A 235 4.00 -4.61 5.93
N ALA A 236 3.86 -5.05 4.67
CA ALA A 236 3.70 -4.13 3.56
C ALA A 236 2.38 -3.35 3.63
N ALA A 237 1.30 -3.97 4.11
CA ALA A 237 0.01 -3.32 4.28
C ALA A 237 0.03 -2.31 5.44
N LEU A 238 0.63 -2.67 6.59
CA LEU A 238 0.79 -1.77 7.73
C LEU A 238 1.64 -0.55 7.35
N ALA A 239 2.79 -0.76 6.72
CA ALA A 239 3.63 0.35 6.26
C ALA A 239 2.89 1.25 5.26
N ALA A 240 2.15 0.67 4.30
CA ALA A 240 1.38 1.44 3.34
C ALA A 240 0.25 2.24 4.01
N ALA A 241 -0.47 1.67 4.99
CA ALA A 241 -1.51 2.37 5.74
C ALA A 241 -0.94 3.57 6.52
N MET A 242 0.16 3.35 7.24
CA MET A 242 0.84 4.39 8.00
C MET A 242 1.34 5.52 7.09
N LEU A 243 2.01 5.21 5.99
CA LEU A 243 2.58 6.22 5.10
C LEU A 243 1.52 6.96 4.28
N ARG A 244 0.51 6.26 3.73
CA ARG A 244 -0.59 6.89 3.01
C ARG A 244 -1.37 7.86 3.88
N SER A 245 -1.60 7.50 5.14
CA SER A 245 -2.30 8.38 6.10
C SER A 245 -1.55 9.68 6.37
N GLN A 246 -0.23 9.67 6.20
CA GLN A 246 0.63 10.85 6.31
C GLN A 246 0.84 11.56 4.96
N GLY A 247 0.12 11.16 3.91
CA GLY A 247 0.21 11.79 2.59
C GLY A 247 1.42 11.38 1.76
N ILE A 248 2.11 10.30 2.12
CA ILE A 248 3.25 9.77 1.38
C ILE A 248 2.76 8.67 0.41
N PRO A 249 2.85 8.90 -0.93
CA PRO A 249 2.35 7.94 -1.91
C PRO A 249 3.06 6.59 -1.77
N THR A 250 2.30 5.53 -1.50
CA THR A 250 2.86 4.20 -1.22
C THR A 250 2.09 3.12 -1.97
N LYS A 251 2.79 2.38 -2.84
CA LYS A 251 2.28 1.19 -3.51
C LYS A 251 2.55 -0.04 -2.65
N LEU A 252 1.56 -0.91 -2.52
CA LEU A 252 1.74 -2.26 -2.04
C LEU A 252 1.94 -3.16 -3.26
N ILE A 253 3.09 -3.82 -3.33
CA ILE A 253 3.47 -4.69 -4.44
C ILE A 253 3.47 -6.14 -3.96
N THR A 254 2.92 -7.02 -4.78
CA THR A 254 3.00 -8.47 -4.55
C THR A 254 3.53 -9.15 -5.82
N GLY A 255 4.33 -10.19 -5.65
CA GLY A 255 4.90 -10.91 -6.77
C GLY A 255 5.76 -12.07 -6.34
N TYR A 256 6.36 -12.76 -7.32
CA TYR A 256 7.30 -13.84 -7.06
C TYR A 256 8.73 -13.30 -7.08
N VAL A 257 9.51 -13.67 -6.09
CA VAL A 257 10.93 -13.37 -5.96
C VAL A 257 11.73 -14.68 -5.98
N SER A 258 12.88 -14.69 -6.65
CA SER A 258 13.80 -15.83 -6.61
C SER A 258 14.65 -15.77 -5.35
N SER A 259 14.61 -16.80 -4.54
CA SER A 259 15.45 -16.95 -3.36
C SER A 259 15.99 -18.38 -3.26
N GLY A 260 17.31 -18.56 -3.27
CA GLY A 260 17.94 -19.87 -3.12
C GLY A 260 17.56 -20.89 -4.19
N GLY A 261 17.17 -20.46 -5.41
CA GLY A 261 16.74 -21.34 -6.50
C GLY A 261 15.25 -21.71 -6.49
N SER A 262 14.48 -21.22 -5.52
CA SER A 262 13.03 -21.37 -5.45
C SER A 262 12.34 -20.03 -5.72
N GLU A 263 11.13 -20.08 -6.27
CA GLU A 263 10.25 -18.90 -6.36
C GLU A 263 9.39 -18.82 -5.10
N LEU A 264 9.43 -17.65 -4.44
CA LEU A 264 8.64 -17.35 -3.27
C LEU A 264 7.71 -16.19 -3.58
N TYR A 265 6.41 -16.34 -3.26
CA TYR A 265 5.47 -15.23 -3.30
C TYR A 265 5.77 -14.26 -2.16
N HIS A 266 5.90 -12.98 -2.49
CA HIS A 266 6.37 -11.96 -1.57
C HIS A 266 5.60 -10.65 -1.72
N ALA A 267 5.66 -9.81 -0.68
CA ALA A 267 5.08 -8.48 -0.69
C ALA A 267 6.09 -7.45 -0.17
N TRP A 268 6.07 -6.27 -0.78
CA TRP A 268 6.93 -5.12 -0.42
C TRP A 268 6.24 -3.80 -0.80
N ASN A 269 6.89 -2.66 -0.56
CA ASN A 269 6.38 -1.35 -0.93
C ASN A 269 7.24 -0.67 -1.99
N MET A 270 6.60 0.19 -2.81
CA MET A 270 7.25 1.27 -3.51
C MET A 270 6.71 2.58 -2.96
N ILE A 271 7.59 3.50 -2.60
CA ILE A 271 7.29 4.75 -1.91
C ILE A 271 7.80 5.89 -2.77
N TRP A 272 6.99 6.93 -2.92
CA TRP A 272 7.41 8.14 -3.62
C TRP A 272 7.99 9.15 -2.65
N LEU A 273 9.21 9.61 -2.95
CA LEU A 273 9.85 10.76 -2.31
C LEU A 273 10.25 11.76 -3.40
N GLU A 274 10.01 13.04 -3.15
CA GLU A 274 10.19 14.11 -4.16
C GLU A 274 11.59 14.11 -4.76
N GLU A 275 12.62 13.94 -3.94
CA GLU A 275 14.02 13.96 -4.39
C GLU A 275 14.49 12.65 -5.05
N SER A 276 13.82 11.52 -4.78
CA SER A 276 14.27 10.18 -5.19
C SER A 276 13.36 9.51 -6.20
N GLY A 277 12.12 10.01 -6.38
CA GLY A 277 11.09 9.32 -7.14
C GLY A 277 10.60 8.05 -6.42
N TRP A 278 10.15 7.06 -7.19
CA TRP A 278 9.70 5.78 -6.66
C TRP A 278 10.88 4.91 -6.20
N ILE A 279 11.01 4.71 -4.89
CA ILE A 279 11.98 3.80 -4.27
C ILE A 279 11.31 2.50 -3.82
N THR A 280 12.04 1.38 -3.89
CA THR A 280 11.58 0.10 -3.36
C THR A 280 12.10 -0.09 -1.95
N VAL A 281 11.19 -0.38 -1.02
CA VAL A 281 11.52 -0.63 0.39
C VAL A 281 10.88 -1.94 0.85
N GLU A 282 11.64 -2.73 1.58
CA GLU A 282 11.24 -4.03 2.11
C GLU A 282 11.58 -4.12 3.60
N ILE A 283 10.60 -4.54 4.41
CA ILE A 283 10.85 -4.90 5.81
C ILE A 283 11.32 -6.34 5.85
N ARG A 284 12.52 -6.56 6.36
CA ARG A 284 13.06 -7.91 6.60
C ARG A 284 12.80 -8.30 8.04
N ALA A 285 12.27 -9.51 8.24
CA ALA A 285 12.17 -10.09 9.56
C ALA A 285 13.55 -10.05 10.25
N PRO A 286 13.62 -9.72 11.54
CA PRO A 286 14.87 -9.84 12.29
C PRO A 286 15.36 -11.28 12.20
N ARG A 287 16.67 -11.45 12.06
CA ARG A 287 17.33 -12.78 11.97
C ARG A 287 17.37 -13.46 13.31
#